data_349159595fb51e5a8f5f82bd3956bd4f
#
_entry.id   349159595fb51e5a8f5f82bd3956bd4f
#
_cell.length_a   1.000
_cell.length_b   1.000
_cell.length_c   1.000
_cell.angle_alpha   90.00
_cell.angle_beta   90.00
_cell.angle_gamma   90.00
#
_symmetry.space_group_name_H-M   'P 1'
#
loop_
_entity.id
_entity.type
_entity.pdbx_description
1 polymer ?
#
loop_
_entity_poly.entity_id
_entity_poly.type
_entity_poly.pdbx_seq_one_letter_code
_entity_poly.pdbx_strand_id
1 'polypeptide(L)'
;MVTKETDKTDPICGMKGTIPAHGHYFCSEYCIRKYEEQNKIPEEKKYCPSCTVKAGIPWYKERLYITIIIALILLLISYFVSIMNPFFYAFIDYLKLIWWAIIIGFLIGGIIDYFIPRQYIEKYLSRHRKRTILYSIIFGFLMSACSHGILAISIELYKKGASTSSVVAFLLASPWANLPITILLFSFFGIKAAFIVLSALVVALITGLIYQRLEQKNLVECNKCTHGEDKEVLRDFSIIQDIKRRWREYKFTTKNNINAVKGTLRGSWALTKMVMWWLIIGIIMAAFARAYIPTHIFEHYMGPTLLGLLVTLFFATIIEVCSEGSSPLAFEIYDKSVQAGAPAFGNSFTFLMAGVATDYTEIGLIWQNIGRKAAIWLPIITVPQILLLGFLFNMLL
;
A
#
# COMPACT_ATOMS: atom_id res chain seq x y z
N MET A 1 52.27 -15.20 21.78
CA MET A 1 51.88 -14.94 20.39
C MET A 1 50.87 -13.82 20.40
N VAL A 2 51.30 -12.61 20.05
CA VAL A 2 50.48 -11.41 20.00
C VAL A 2 49.68 -11.45 18.73
N THR A 3 48.37 -11.60 18.82
CA THR A 3 47.45 -11.48 17.68
C THR A 3 47.45 -10.03 17.22
N LYS A 4 47.97 -9.79 16.01
CA LYS A 4 47.88 -8.52 15.30
C LYS A 4 46.42 -8.05 15.29
N GLU A 5 46.12 -6.90 15.91
CA GLU A 5 44.93 -6.12 15.61
C GLU A 5 44.94 -5.78 14.14
N THR A 6 44.12 -6.47 13.37
CA THR A 6 43.91 -6.16 11.96
C THR A 6 43.29 -4.78 11.87
N ASP A 7 44.01 -3.89 11.21
CA ASP A 7 43.63 -2.52 10.90
C ASP A 7 42.22 -2.49 10.26
N LYS A 8 41.23 -2.03 11.03
CA LYS A 8 39.83 -1.93 10.58
C LYS A 8 39.62 -0.70 9.70
N THR A 9 40.51 -0.49 8.73
CA THR A 9 40.41 0.61 7.79
C THR A 9 39.61 0.21 6.54
N ASP A 10 38.73 1.10 6.11
CA ASP A 10 37.92 0.93 4.91
C ASP A 10 38.81 1.02 3.66
N PRO A 11 38.83 -0.01 2.80
CA PRO A 11 39.73 -0.05 1.64
C PRO A 11 39.37 0.98 0.56
N ILE A 12 38.20 1.62 0.63
CA ILE A 12 37.73 2.60 -0.34
C ILE A 12 38.06 4.03 0.08
N CYS A 13 37.85 4.38 1.32
CA CYS A 13 37.97 5.76 1.81
C CYS A 13 39.03 5.96 2.91
N GLY A 14 39.65 4.88 3.41
CA GLY A 14 40.68 4.95 4.46
C GLY A 14 40.16 5.28 5.86
N MET A 15 38.85 5.44 6.05
CA MET A 15 38.25 5.66 7.36
C MET A 15 38.12 4.38 8.17
N LYS A 16 37.91 4.51 9.49
CA LYS A 16 37.70 3.34 10.36
C LYS A 16 36.39 2.65 9.99
N GLY A 17 36.46 1.39 9.54
CA GLY A 17 35.31 0.58 9.16
C GLY A 17 34.64 -0.09 10.35
N THR A 18 33.31 -0.12 10.33
CA THR A 18 32.48 -0.78 11.35
C THR A 18 31.61 -1.88 10.78
N ILE A 19 31.43 -1.93 9.46
CA ILE A 19 30.54 -2.88 8.76
C ILE A 19 31.43 -3.94 8.09
N PRO A 20 31.39 -5.21 8.52
CA PRO A 20 32.14 -6.26 7.87
C PRO A 20 31.45 -6.71 6.59
N ALA A 21 32.15 -6.71 5.44
CA ALA A 21 31.71 -7.26 4.18
C ALA A 21 32.92 -7.69 3.33
N HIS A 22 32.79 -8.72 2.51
CA HIS A 22 33.83 -9.22 1.59
C HIS A 22 35.23 -9.40 2.23
N GLY A 23 35.28 -9.74 3.52
CA GLY A 23 36.55 -9.93 4.25
C GLY A 23 37.24 -8.64 4.70
N HIS A 24 36.61 -7.48 4.48
CA HIS A 24 37.07 -6.14 4.89
C HIS A 24 36.08 -5.45 5.82
N TYR A 25 36.52 -4.35 6.45
CA TYR A 25 35.65 -3.49 7.24
C TYR A 25 35.40 -2.17 6.48
N PHE A 26 34.13 -1.79 6.32
CA PHE A 26 33.71 -0.59 5.63
C PHE A 26 33.08 0.43 6.58
N CYS A 27 33.24 1.71 6.29
CA CYS A 27 32.63 2.78 7.09
C CYS A 27 31.14 2.99 6.78
N SER A 28 30.71 2.56 5.59
CA SER A 28 29.33 2.72 5.08
C SER A 28 29.00 1.70 4.02
N GLU A 29 27.69 1.48 3.76
CA GLU A 29 27.22 0.65 2.65
C GLU A 29 27.60 1.20 1.27
N TYR A 30 27.86 2.51 1.18
CA TYR A 30 28.38 3.14 -0.03
C TYR A 30 29.78 2.60 -0.38
N CYS A 31 30.67 2.53 0.59
CA CYS A 31 32.01 1.97 0.37
C CYS A 31 31.97 0.48 0.01
N ILE A 32 31.00 -0.27 0.54
CA ILE A 32 30.78 -1.67 0.14
C ILE A 32 30.42 -1.74 -1.33
N ARG A 33 29.42 -0.97 -1.77
CA ARG A 33 28.99 -0.94 -3.19
C ARG A 33 30.11 -0.50 -4.13
N LYS A 34 30.87 0.54 -3.77
CA LYS A 34 32.00 1.01 -4.58
C LYS A 34 33.10 -0.03 -4.68
N TYR A 35 33.31 -0.81 -3.62
CA TYR A 35 34.22 -1.96 -3.62
C TYR A 35 33.71 -3.09 -4.53
N GLU A 36 32.42 -3.39 -4.49
CA GLU A 36 31.75 -4.38 -5.35
C GLU A 36 31.83 -3.98 -6.82
N GLU A 37 31.58 -2.72 -7.16
CA GLU A 37 31.73 -2.17 -8.52
C GLU A 37 33.16 -2.27 -9.02
N GLN A 38 34.15 -1.85 -8.22
CA GLN A 38 35.57 -1.90 -8.59
C GLN A 38 36.09 -3.33 -8.78
N ASN A 39 35.63 -4.26 -7.98
CA ASN A 39 36.05 -5.66 -8.05
C ASN A 39 35.13 -6.54 -8.92
N LYS A 40 34.16 -5.93 -9.64
CA LYS A 40 33.17 -6.64 -10.47
C LYS A 40 32.47 -7.78 -9.73
N ILE A 41 32.28 -7.63 -8.43
CA ILE A 41 31.54 -8.59 -7.61
C ILE A 41 30.06 -8.42 -8.02
N PRO A 42 29.36 -9.50 -8.44
CA PRO A 42 27.95 -9.38 -8.79
C PRO A 42 27.19 -8.82 -7.58
N GLU A 43 26.46 -7.70 -7.77
CA GLU A 43 25.53 -7.22 -6.76
C GLU A 43 24.61 -8.40 -6.40
N GLU A 44 24.75 -8.96 -5.20
CA GLU A 44 23.67 -9.73 -4.61
C GLU A 44 22.51 -8.76 -4.46
N LYS A 45 21.60 -8.81 -5.42
CA LYS A 45 20.35 -8.05 -5.36
C LYS A 45 19.70 -8.42 -4.04
N LYS A 46 19.92 -7.61 -3.00
CA LYS A 46 19.15 -7.67 -1.76
C LYS A 46 17.70 -7.32 -2.10
N TYR A 47 17.00 -8.31 -2.64
CA TYR A 47 15.57 -8.22 -2.85
C TYR A 47 14.92 -8.07 -1.48
N CYS A 48 14.10 -7.05 -1.33
CA CYS A 48 13.24 -6.92 -0.17
C CYS A 48 12.42 -8.21 -0.03
N PRO A 49 12.49 -8.94 1.12
CA PRO A 49 11.81 -10.24 1.27
C PRO A 49 10.30 -10.19 1.02
N SER A 50 9.69 -9.01 1.15
CA SER A 50 8.27 -8.78 0.90
C SER A 50 7.92 -8.58 -0.60
N CYS A 51 8.92 -8.26 -1.45
CA CYS A 51 8.73 -8.05 -2.89
C CYS A 51 9.15 -9.26 -3.74
N THR A 52 9.83 -10.24 -3.16
CA THR A 52 10.17 -11.48 -3.86
C THR A 52 8.99 -12.44 -3.75
N VAL A 53 8.32 -12.66 -4.86
CA VAL A 53 7.68 -13.96 -5.09
C VAL A 53 8.83 -14.97 -4.98
N LYS A 54 8.92 -15.69 -3.84
CA LYS A 54 9.95 -16.70 -3.63
C LYS A 54 9.86 -17.68 -4.79
N ALA A 55 10.80 -17.61 -5.71
CA ALA A 55 10.95 -18.61 -6.75
C ALA A 55 11.15 -19.95 -6.04
N GLY A 56 10.18 -20.86 -6.18
CA GLY A 56 10.28 -22.20 -5.61
C GLY A 56 9.25 -22.60 -4.56
N ILE A 57 8.29 -21.74 -4.18
CA ILE A 57 7.17 -22.22 -3.35
C ILE A 57 6.26 -23.08 -4.25
N PRO A 58 6.02 -24.36 -3.91
CA PRO A 58 5.10 -25.19 -4.69
C PRO A 58 3.72 -24.50 -4.69
N TRP A 59 3.04 -24.55 -5.85
CA TRP A 59 1.77 -23.84 -6.09
C TRP A 59 0.71 -24.09 -5.00
N TYR A 60 0.67 -25.29 -4.43
CA TYR A 60 -0.26 -25.68 -3.36
C TYR A 60 0.04 -25.00 -2.00
N LYS A 61 1.20 -24.37 -1.82
CA LYS A 61 1.57 -23.57 -0.64
C LYS A 61 1.41 -22.07 -0.86
N GLU A 62 1.06 -21.64 -2.06
CA GLU A 62 0.77 -20.22 -2.31
C GLU A 62 -0.56 -19.83 -1.62
N ARG A 63 -0.55 -18.73 -0.89
CA ARG A 63 -1.71 -18.24 -0.12
C ARG A 63 -2.97 -18.10 -0.97
N LEU A 64 -2.83 -17.64 -2.22
CA LEU A 64 -3.94 -17.49 -3.15
C LEU A 64 -4.70 -18.82 -3.37
N TYR A 65 -3.98 -19.89 -3.71
CA TYR A 65 -4.65 -21.18 -3.98
C TYR A 65 -5.26 -21.79 -2.74
N ILE A 66 -4.60 -21.67 -1.58
CA ILE A 66 -5.15 -22.11 -0.30
C ILE A 66 -6.47 -21.38 0.00
N THR A 67 -6.49 -20.06 -0.18
CA THR A 67 -7.69 -19.24 0.09
C THR A 67 -8.81 -19.57 -0.89
N ILE A 68 -8.51 -19.78 -2.18
CA ILE A 68 -9.49 -20.23 -3.18
C ILE A 68 -10.07 -21.59 -2.80
N ILE A 69 -9.24 -22.55 -2.42
CA ILE A 69 -9.70 -23.89 -2.00
C ILE A 69 -10.62 -23.79 -0.78
N ILE A 70 -10.23 -23.00 0.23
CA ILE A 70 -11.07 -22.78 1.42
C ILE A 70 -12.42 -22.15 1.03
N ALA A 71 -12.40 -21.12 0.17
CA ALA A 71 -13.61 -20.47 -0.30
C ALA A 71 -14.52 -21.44 -1.08
N LEU A 72 -13.96 -22.29 -1.95
CA LEU A 72 -14.71 -23.30 -2.68
C LEU A 72 -15.32 -24.35 -1.77
N ILE A 73 -14.57 -24.83 -0.76
CA ILE A 73 -15.07 -25.77 0.25
C ILE A 73 -16.23 -25.13 1.05
N LEU A 74 -16.06 -23.89 1.50
CA LEU A 74 -17.11 -23.15 2.21
C LEU A 74 -18.36 -22.98 1.34
N LEU A 75 -18.20 -22.64 0.05
CA LEU A 75 -19.31 -22.52 -0.90
C LEU A 75 -20.00 -23.86 -1.13
N LEU A 76 -19.25 -24.94 -1.26
CA LEU A 76 -19.81 -26.28 -1.43
C LEU A 76 -20.62 -26.68 -0.20
N ILE A 77 -20.06 -26.50 1.01
CA ILE A 77 -20.77 -26.80 2.27
C ILE A 77 -22.02 -25.93 2.37
N SER A 78 -21.92 -24.63 2.08
CA SER A 78 -23.04 -23.69 2.19
C SER A 78 -24.16 -23.93 1.17
N TYR A 79 -23.87 -24.59 0.05
CA TYR A 79 -24.87 -25.00 -0.91
C TYR A 79 -25.72 -26.21 -0.42
N PHE A 80 -25.09 -27.19 0.24
CA PHE A 80 -25.77 -28.40 0.73
C PHE A 80 -26.39 -28.25 2.13
N VAL A 81 -25.87 -27.33 2.95
CA VAL A 81 -26.34 -27.14 4.32
C VAL A 81 -27.30 -25.96 4.37
N SER A 82 -28.60 -26.22 4.54
CA SER A 82 -29.67 -25.21 4.50
C SER A 82 -29.43 -24.00 5.41
N ILE A 83 -28.84 -24.18 6.58
CA ILE A 83 -28.52 -23.10 7.52
C ILE A 83 -27.44 -22.15 6.97
N MET A 84 -26.63 -22.62 6.04
CA MET A 84 -25.56 -21.84 5.40
C MET A 84 -25.94 -21.27 4.03
N ASN A 85 -27.14 -21.56 3.52
CA ASN A 85 -27.62 -21.00 2.25
C ASN A 85 -27.57 -19.45 2.19
N PRO A 86 -27.91 -18.69 3.25
CA PRO A 86 -27.80 -17.23 3.22
C PRO A 86 -26.37 -16.75 2.93
N PHE A 87 -25.36 -17.43 3.47
CA PHE A 87 -23.96 -17.16 3.17
C PHE A 87 -23.62 -17.41 1.70
N PHE A 88 -24.09 -18.54 1.12
CA PHE A 88 -23.86 -18.87 -0.28
C PHE A 88 -24.38 -17.76 -1.20
N TYR A 89 -25.63 -17.33 -1.02
CA TYR A 89 -26.22 -16.27 -1.85
C TYR A 89 -25.50 -14.95 -1.66
N ALA A 90 -25.19 -14.57 -0.42
CA ALA A 90 -24.45 -13.36 -0.13
C ALA A 90 -23.07 -13.34 -0.82
N PHE A 91 -22.33 -14.44 -0.75
CA PHE A 91 -21.02 -14.56 -1.39
C PHE A 91 -21.09 -14.43 -2.93
N ILE A 92 -22.06 -15.12 -3.54
CA ILE A 92 -22.28 -15.07 -5.00
C ILE A 92 -22.69 -13.65 -5.44
N ASP A 93 -23.53 -12.98 -4.66
CA ASP A 93 -23.94 -11.59 -4.96
C ASP A 93 -22.75 -10.62 -4.92
N TYR A 94 -21.86 -10.78 -3.93
CA TYR A 94 -20.61 -9.99 -3.91
C TYR A 94 -19.73 -10.26 -5.13
N LEU A 95 -19.54 -11.53 -5.50
CA LEU A 95 -18.78 -11.86 -6.71
C LEU A 95 -19.40 -11.24 -7.97
N LYS A 96 -20.72 -11.32 -8.13
CA LYS A 96 -21.43 -10.71 -9.27
C LYS A 96 -21.27 -9.19 -9.29
N LEU A 97 -21.23 -8.55 -8.12
CA LEU A 97 -21.07 -7.11 -8.00
C LEU A 97 -19.69 -6.63 -8.45
N ILE A 98 -18.62 -7.36 -8.10
CA ILE A 98 -17.25 -6.83 -8.21
C ILE A 98 -16.34 -7.52 -9.24
N TRP A 99 -16.75 -8.64 -9.87
CA TRP A 99 -15.88 -9.41 -10.77
C TRP A 99 -15.28 -8.56 -11.91
N TRP A 100 -16.08 -7.66 -12.49
CA TRP A 100 -15.65 -6.78 -13.57
C TRP A 100 -14.63 -5.74 -13.07
N ALA A 101 -14.85 -5.20 -11.86
CA ALA A 101 -13.93 -4.23 -11.23
C ALA A 101 -12.58 -4.89 -10.89
N ILE A 102 -12.59 -6.14 -10.45
CA ILE A 102 -11.39 -6.94 -10.20
C ILE A 102 -10.57 -7.10 -11.49
N ILE A 103 -11.21 -7.52 -12.58
CA ILE A 103 -10.52 -7.74 -13.87
C ILE A 103 -9.94 -6.42 -14.39
N ILE A 104 -10.72 -5.37 -14.45
CA ILE A 104 -10.27 -4.07 -14.96
C ILE A 104 -9.19 -3.49 -14.05
N GLY A 105 -9.38 -3.53 -12.73
CA GLY A 105 -8.41 -3.04 -11.75
C GLY A 105 -7.05 -3.72 -11.87
N PHE A 106 -7.03 -5.04 -11.98
CA PHE A 106 -5.77 -5.78 -12.12
C PHE A 106 -5.12 -5.61 -13.50
N LEU A 107 -5.89 -5.43 -14.56
CA LEU A 107 -5.35 -5.11 -15.89
C LEU A 107 -4.69 -3.72 -15.89
N ILE A 108 -5.38 -2.70 -15.37
CA ILE A 108 -4.81 -1.34 -15.26
C ILE A 108 -3.58 -1.36 -14.37
N GLY A 109 -3.63 -2.06 -13.23
CA GLY A 109 -2.47 -2.25 -12.35
C GLY A 109 -1.27 -2.88 -13.06
N GLY A 110 -1.51 -3.92 -13.86
CA GLY A 110 -0.45 -4.54 -14.66
C GLY A 110 0.12 -3.64 -15.76
N ILE A 111 -0.71 -2.79 -16.39
CA ILE A 111 -0.25 -1.77 -17.35
C ILE A 111 0.68 -0.78 -16.65
N ILE A 112 0.27 -0.27 -15.49
CA ILE A 112 1.05 0.68 -14.71
C ILE A 112 2.39 0.06 -14.29
N ASP A 113 2.39 -1.15 -13.74
CA ASP A 113 3.61 -1.86 -13.32
C ASP A 113 4.59 -2.08 -14.49
N TYR A 114 4.08 -2.35 -15.68
CA TYR A 114 4.91 -2.54 -16.87
C TYR A 114 5.47 -1.24 -17.46
N PHE A 115 4.64 -0.16 -17.53
CA PHE A 115 5.02 1.06 -18.24
C PHE A 115 5.64 2.15 -17.36
N ILE A 116 5.39 2.14 -16.03
CA ILE A 116 5.90 3.18 -15.12
C ILE A 116 7.15 2.68 -14.37
N PRO A 117 8.36 3.15 -14.71
CA PRO A 117 9.59 2.77 -14.01
C PRO A 117 9.64 3.36 -12.61
N ARG A 118 10.08 2.57 -11.62
CA ARG A 118 10.28 3.01 -10.22
C ARG A 118 11.20 4.22 -10.09
N GLN A 119 12.17 4.36 -10.99
CA GLN A 119 13.12 5.49 -11.06
C GLN A 119 12.44 6.86 -11.18
N TYR A 120 11.23 6.94 -11.79
CA TYR A 120 10.48 8.19 -11.87
C TYR A 120 10.02 8.65 -10.48
N ILE A 121 9.64 7.70 -9.63
CA ILE A 121 9.20 7.96 -8.28
C ILE A 121 10.37 8.43 -7.43
N GLU A 122 11.49 7.72 -7.49
CA GLU A 122 12.72 8.04 -6.73
C GLU A 122 13.20 9.47 -6.99
N LYS A 123 13.23 9.90 -8.24
CA LYS A 123 13.69 11.25 -8.62
C LYS A 123 12.89 12.39 -8.00
N TYR A 124 11.56 12.24 -7.94
CA TYR A 124 10.71 13.33 -7.45
C TYR A 124 10.55 13.33 -5.94
N LEU A 125 10.59 12.18 -5.29
CA LEU A 125 10.37 12.05 -3.85
C LEU A 125 11.62 12.39 -3.01
N SER A 126 12.82 12.43 -3.61
CA SER A 126 14.06 12.79 -2.91
C SER A 126 14.21 14.29 -2.61
N ARG A 127 13.25 15.14 -2.97
CA ARG A 127 13.34 16.59 -2.79
C ARG A 127 12.50 17.07 -1.61
N HIS A 128 13.10 17.84 -0.68
CA HIS A 128 12.39 18.47 0.45
C HIS A 128 11.65 19.75 0.04
N ARG A 129 10.63 19.65 -0.80
CA ARG A 129 9.79 20.79 -1.21
C ARG A 129 8.32 20.49 -0.99
N LYS A 130 7.46 21.49 -0.72
CA LYS A 130 6.01 21.31 -0.59
C LYS A 130 5.39 20.60 -1.80
N ARG A 131 5.88 20.89 -3.02
CA ARG A 131 5.45 20.22 -4.25
C ARG A 131 5.77 18.72 -4.27
N THR A 132 6.76 18.27 -3.51
CA THR A 132 7.14 16.87 -3.43
C THR A 132 6.04 16.02 -2.78
N ILE A 133 5.33 16.58 -1.79
CA ILE A 133 4.18 15.92 -1.16
C ILE A 133 3.07 15.67 -2.19
N LEU A 134 2.77 16.66 -3.03
CA LEU A 134 1.79 16.50 -4.11
C LEU A 134 2.22 15.41 -5.12
N TYR A 135 3.49 15.40 -5.50
CA TYR A 135 4.02 14.33 -6.35
C TYR A 135 3.96 12.97 -5.68
N SER A 136 4.22 12.89 -4.37
CA SER A 136 4.09 11.65 -3.59
C SER A 136 2.68 11.09 -3.65
N ILE A 137 1.67 11.96 -3.51
CA ILE A 137 0.26 11.57 -3.58
C ILE A 137 -0.11 11.09 -4.98
N ILE A 138 0.30 11.82 -6.03
CA ILE A 138 0.04 11.43 -7.43
C ILE A 138 0.70 10.08 -7.74
N PHE A 139 1.95 9.88 -7.32
CA PHE A 139 2.62 8.60 -7.52
C PHE A 139 2.02 7.48 -6.66
N GLY A 140 1.57 7.78 -5.43
CA GLY A 140 0.82 6.86 -4.60
C GLY A 140 -0.47 6.39 -5.28
N PHE A 141 -1.24 7.33 -5.83
CA PHE A 141 -2.45 7.05 -6.61
C PHE A 141 -2.18 6.17 -7.85
N LEU A 142 -1.08 6.43 -8.56
CA LEU A 142 -0.69 5.68 -9.75
C LEU A 142 -0.08 4.30 -9.43
N MET A 143 0.42 4.09 -8.21
CA MET A 143 1.01 2.81 -7.84
C MET A 143 -0.06 1.79 -7.49
N SER A 144 -0.12 0.72 -8.29
CA SER A 144 -1.07 -0.38 -8.08
C SER A 144 -0.42 -1.49 -7.24
N ALA A 145 -0.20 -1.21 -5.96
CA ALA A 145 0.35 -2.18 -5.04
C ALA A 145 -0.44 -2.18 -3.72
N CYS A 146 -0.53 -3.34 -3.04
CA CYS A 146 -1.16 -3.44 -1.73
C CYS A 146 -0.39 -2.63 -0.68
N SER A 147 -1.02 -2.33 0.47
CA SER A 147 -0.44 -1.58 1.57
C SER A 147 0.96 -2.07 1.96
N HIS A 148 1.16 -3.37 2.10
CA HIS A 148 2.46 -3.97 2.43
C HIS A 148 3.51 -3.80 1.33
N GLY A 149 3.11 -3.86 0.05
CA GLY A 149 4.00 -3.60 -1.09
C GLY A 149 4.43 -2.14 -1.16
N ILE A 150 3.50 -1.22 -0.94
CA ILE A 150 3.76 0.23 -0.86
C ILE A 150 4.67 0.57 0.32
N LEU A 151 4.47 -0.07 1.46
CA LEU A 151 5.31 0.12 2.63
C LEU A 151 6.76 -0.26 2.36
N ALA A 152 7.01 -1.39 1.68
CA ALA A 152 8.36 -1.80 1.29
C ALA A 152 9.02 -0.77 0.34
N ILE A 153 8.27 -0.28 -0.65
CA ILE A 153 8.72 0.78 -1.56
C ILE A 153 8.99 2.07 -0.79
N SER A 154 8.11 2.45 0.14
CA SER A 154 8.24 3.62 1.00
C SER A 154 9.52 3.60 1.83
N ILE A 155 9.85 2.45 2.43
CA ILE A 155 11.08 2.26 3.20
C ILE A 155 12.32 2.36 2.28
N GLU A 156 12.24 1.80 1.07
CA GLU A 156 13.33 1.90 0.11
C GLU A 156 13.53 3.34 -0.37
N LEU A 157 12.44 4.07 -0.66
CA LEU A 157 12.48 5.49 -0.99
C LEU A 157 13.09 6.33 0.15
N TYR A 158 12.73 6.03 1.41
CA TYR A 158 13.32 6.66 2.57
C TYR A 158 14.84 6.41 2.64
N LYS A 159 15.29 5.16 2.45
CA LYS A 159 16.72 4.81 2.40
C LYS A 159 17.47 5.52 1.28
N LYS A 160 16.79 5.82 0.16
CA LYS A 160 17.33 6.58 -0.98
C LYS A 160 17.23 8.11 -0.80
N GLY A 161 16.87 8.58 0.38
CA GLY A 161 16.90 10.01 0.72
C GLY A 161 15.58 10.76 0.54
N ALA A 162 14.44 10.07 0.37
CA ALA A 162 13.14 10.73 0.43
C ALA A 162 12.85 11.26 1.83
N SER A 163 12.14 12.41 1.92
CA SER A 163 11.75 12.98 3.20
C SER A 163 10.70 12.12 3.91
N THR A 164 10.67 12.11 5.23
CA THR A 164 9.64 11.41 6.01
C THR A 164 8.24 11.85 5.60
N SER A 165 8.02 13.15 5.41
CA SER A 165 6.75 13.72 4.96
C SER A 165 6.31 13.21 3.58
N SER A 166 7.24 13.09 2.62
CA SER A 166 6.95 12.57 1.28
C SER A 166 6.61 11.07 1.32
N VAL A 167 7.36 10.32 2.13
CA VAL A 167 7.16 8.87 2.30
C VAL A 167 5.81 8.57 2.95
N VAL A 168 5.45 9.32 4.00
CA VAL A 168 4.15 9.16 4.68
C VAL A 168 3.00 9.54 3.75
N ALA A 169 3.11 10.64 2.99
CA ALA A 169 2.08 11.03 2.04
C ALA A 169 1.89 9.98 0.93
N PHE A 170 2.97 9.40 0.43
CA PHE A 170 2.95 8.33 -0.56
C PHE A 170 2.33 7.05 0.01
N LEU A 171 2.73 6.69 1.24
CA LEU A 171 2.23 5.51 1.95
C LEU A 171 0.72 5.58 2.17
N LEU A 172 0.19 6.72 2.58
CA LEU A 172 -1.24 6.89 2.84
C LEU A 172 -2.07 6.98 1.56
N ALA A 173 -1.57 7.67 0.52
CA ALA A 173 -2.32 7.87 -0.72
C ALA A 173 -2.56 6.55 -1.47
N SER A 174 -1.60 5.62 -1.45
CA SER A 174 -1.66 4.44 -2.28
C SER A 174 -2.73 3.42 -1.84
N PRO A 175 -2.81 2.94 -0.58
CA PRO A 175 -3.80 1.95 -0.19
C PRO A 175 -5.23 2.50 -0.21
N TRP A 176 -5.40 3.82 -0.07
CA TRP A 176 -6.72 4.44 -0.01
C TRP A 176 -7.27 4.87 -1.37
N ALA A 177 -6.40 5.12 -2.35
CA ALA A 177 -6.82 5.78 -3.59
C ALA A 177 -6.10 5.26 -4.84
N ASN A 178 -5.45 4.10 -4.82
CA ASN A 178 -4.88 3.55 -6.03
C ASN A 178 -5.96 3.20 -7.08
N LEU A 179 -5.59 3.11 -8.35
CA LEU A 179 -6.56 2.88 -9.42
C LEU A 179 -7.37 1.58 -9.26
N PRO A 180 -6.78 0.42 -8.92
CA PRO A 180 -7.56 -0.79 -8.66
C PRO A 180 -8.58 -0.65 -7.53
N ILE A 181 -8.19 -0.10 -6.38
CA ILE A 181 -9.12 0.11 -5.25
C ILE A 181 -10.19 1.14 -5.61
N THR A 182 -9.84 2.19 -6.35
CA THR A 182 -10.81 3.19 -6.81
C THR A 182 -11.90 2.54 -7.65
N ILE A 183 -11.55 1.69 -8.62
CA ILE A 183 -12.52 0.97 -9.45
C ILE A 183 -13.39 0.05 -8.60
N LEU A 184 -12.78 -0.65 -7.63
CA LEU A 184 -13.49 -1.52 -6.69
C LEU A 184 -14.50 -0.74 -5.84
N LEU A 185 -14.08 0.40 -5.29
CA LEU A 185 -14.96 1.26 -4.49
C LEU A 185 -16.13 1.82 -5.32
N PHE A 186 -15.90 2.20 -6.58
CA PHE A 186 -16.99 2.60 -7.46
C PHE A 186 -17.98 1.47 -7.75
N SER A 187 -17.52 0.21 -7.77
CA SER A 187 -18.42 -0.95 -7.91
C SER A 187 -19.31 -1.14 -6.67
N PHE A 188 -18.81 -0.88 -5.48
CA PHE A 188 -19.57 -1.00 -4.23
C PHE A 188 -20.46 0.22 -3.93
N PHE A 189 -19.88 1.41 -3.96
CA PHE A 189 -20.52 2.64 -3.46
C PHE A 189 -21.06 3.55 -4.57
N GLY A 190 -20.89 3.16 -5.85
CA GLY A 190 -21.26 4.01 -6.97
C GLY A 190 -20.56 5.36 -6.91
N ILE A 191 -21.27 6.44 -7.20
CA ILE A 191 -20.73 7.81 -7.20
C ILE A 191 -20.21 8.26 -5.81
N LYS A 192 -20.71 7.69 -4.73
CA LYS A 192 -20.26 7.98 -3.37
C LYS A 192 -18.78 7.59 -3.15
N ALA A 193 -18.24 6.65 -3.93
CA ALA A 193 -16.82 6.29 -3.92
C ALA A 193 -15.91 7.50 -4.22
N ALA A 194 -16.37 8.46 -5.03
CA ALA A 194 -15.62 9.68 -5.29
C ALA A 194 -15.30 10.48 -4.02
N PHE A 195 -16.26 10.56 -3.07
CA PHE A 195 -16.03 11.21 -1.78
C PHE A 195 -14.99 10.48 -0.94
N ILE A 196 -14.99 9.14 -0.94
CA ILE A 196 -13.99 8.33 -0.25
C ILE A 196 -12.59 8.63 -0.82
N VAL A 197 -12.42 8.50 -2.14
CA VAL A 197 -11.13 8.68 -2.81
C VAL A 197 -10.61 10.11 -2.66
N LEU A 198 -11.45 11.12 -2.89
CA LEU A 198 -11.03 12.52 -2.74
C LEU A 198 -10.64 12.85 -1.30
N SER A 199 -11.41 12.37 -0.32
CA SER A 199 -11.09 12.57 1.10
C SER A 199 -9.79 11.87 1.48
N ALA A 200 -9.54 10.66 0.98
CA ALA A 200 -8.30 9.94 1.18
C ALA A 200 -7.08 10.75 0.70
N LEU A 201 -7.16 11.33 -0.52
CA LEU A 201 -6.10 12.19 -1.06
C LEU A 201 -5.92 13.46 -0.22
N VAL A 202 -7.01 14.05 0.26
CA VAL A 202 -6.96 15.23 1.14
C VAL A 202 -6.32 14.90 2.49
N VAL A 203 -6.69 13.77 3.12
CA VAL A 203 -6.07 13.31 4.38
C VAL A 203 -4.59 13.05 4.18
N ALA A 204 -4.19 12.38 3.09
CA ALA A 204 -2.79 12.15 2.76
C ALA A 204 -2.02 13.48 2.56
N LEU A 205 -2.63 14.48 1.90
CA LEU A 205 -2.05 15.80 1.69
C LEU A 205 -1.86 16.55 3.03
N ILE A 206 -2.91 16.64 3.84
CA ILE A 206 -2.87 17.34 5.13
C ILE A 206 -1.84 16.67 6.04
N THR A 207 -1.86 15.33 6.13
CA THR A 207 -0.91 14.56 6.93
C THR A 207 0.52 14.80 6.46
N GLY A 208 0.79 14.73 5.16
CA GLY A 208 2.11 15.03 4.58
C GLY A 208 2.59 16.44 4.90
N LEU A 209 1.71 17.46 4.82
CA LEU A 209 2.04 18.84 5.16
C LEU A 209 2.30 19.04 6.67
N ILE A 210 1.54 18.34 7.54
CA ILE A 210 1.78 18.35 8.98
C ILE A 210 3.14 17.71 9.27
N TYR A 211 3.44 16.54 8.69
CA TYR A 211 4.74 15.89 8.83
C TYR A 211 5.89 16.78 8.38
N GLN A 212 5.74 17.52 7.28
CA GLN A 212 6.75 18.47 6.82
C GLN A 212 7.03 19.56 7.87
N ARG A 213 5.99 20.05 8.56
CA ARG A 213 6.17 21.02 9.66
C ARG A 213 6.82 20.39 10.90
N LEU A 214 6.46 19.14 11.19
CA LEU A 214 7.06 18.40 12.31
C LEU A 214 8.55 18.08 12.05
N GLU A 215 8.92 17.74 10.81
CA GLU A 215 10.32 17.59 10.39
C GLU A 215 11.12 18.89 10.59
N GLN A 216 10.57 20.02 10.18
CA GLN A 216 11.20 21.35 10.36
C GLN A 216 11.42 21.71 11.84
N LYS A 217 10.54 21.22 12.73
CA LYS A 217 10.64 21.43 14.18
C LYS A 217 11.43 20.33 14.90
N ASN A 218 12.01 19.36 14.18
CA ASN A 218 12.70 18.18 14.74
C ASN A 218 11.83 17.33 15.68
N LEU A 219 10.50 17.38 15.50
CA LEU A 219 9.54 16.56 16.26
C LEU A 219 9.34 15.18 15.65
N VAL A 220 9.76 14.98 14.42
CA VAL A 220 9.79 13.70 13.69
C VAL A 220 11.19 13.51 13.12
N GLU A 221 11.59 12.27 12.94
CA GLU A 221 12.90 11.93 12.39
C GLU A 221 13.03 12.52 10.97
N CYS A 222 14.11 13.28 10.79
CA CYS A 222 14.51 13.82 9.50
C CYS A 222 15.45 12.83 8.80
N ASN A 223 15.25 12.59 7.53
CA ASN A 223 16.16 11.72 6.79
C ASN A 223 17.54 12.37 6.64
N LYS A 224 18.54 11.82 7.33
CA LYS A 224 19.93 12.32 7.31
C LYS A 224 20.68 11.97 6.03
N CYS A 225 20.15 11.06 5.21
CA CYS A 225 20.79 10.63 3.96
C CYS A 225 20.66 11.64 2.81
N THR A 226 20.08 12.82 3.03
CA THR A 226 19.90 13.89 2.03
C THR A 226 21.17 14.62 1.64
N HIS A 227 22.32 14.31 2.20
CA HIS A 227 23.59 15.00 1.96
C HIS A 227 24.61 14.20 1.13
N GLY A 228 24.22 13.12 0.43
CA GLY A 228 25.12 12.30 -0.39
C GLY A 228 25.08 12.64 -1.88
N GLU A 229 26.20 12.42 -2.53
CA GLU A 229 26.59 12.76 -3.92
C GLU A 229 25.74 12.18 -5.07
N ASP A 230 24.76 11.32 -4.79
CA ASP A 230 23.84 10.76 -5.81
C ASP A 230 22.90 11.81 -6.47
N LYS A 231 23.03 13.11 -6.08
CA LYS A 231 22.26 14.20 -6.68
C LYS A 231 22.65 14.52 -8.11
N GLU A 232 23.87 14.21 -8.58
CA GLU A 232 24.31 14.56 -9.92
C GLU A 232 23.73 13.68 -11.00
N VAL A 233 23.67 12.37 -10.80
CA VAL A 233 23.18 11.40 -11.80
C VAL A 233 21.67 11.56 -12.08
N LEU A 234 20.88 11.99 -11.09
CA LEU A 234 19.43 12.20 -11.24
C LEU A 234 19.04 13.64 -11.62
N ARG A 235 19.98 14.61 -11.61
CA ARG A 235 19.66 16.01 -11.94
C ARG A 235 19.27 16.19 -13.40
N ASP A 236 19.92 15.55 -14.31
CA ASP A 236 19.75 15.75 -15.77
C ASP A 236 18.69 14.83 -16.41
N PHE A 237 18.12 13.89 -15.65
CA PHE A 237 17.09 13.00 -16.16
C PHE A 237 15.74 13.68 -16.21
N SER A 238 15.23 14.01 -17.39
CA SER A 238 13.87 14.55 -17.57
C SER A 238 12.89 13.45 -17.87
N ILE A 239 11.91 13.20 -16.97
CA ILE A 239 10.85 12.20 -17.16
C ILE A 239 10.06 12.46 -18.44
N ILE A 240 9.74 13.73 -18.72
CA ILE A 240 8.99 14.09 -19.92
C ILE A 240 9.80 13.76 -21.18
N GLN A 241 11.10 14.01 -21.16
CA GLN A 241 11.99 13.65 -22.27
C GLN A 241 12.13 12.14 -22.42
N ASP A 242 12.23 11.39 -21.29
CA ASP A 242 12.31 9.94 -21.34
C ASP A 242 11.00 9.29 -21.80
N ILE A 243 9.83 9.78 -21.36
CA ILE A 243 8.53 9.34 -21.88
C ILE A 243 8.43 9.63 -23.37
N LYS A 244 8.78 10.85 -23.82
CA LYS A 244 8.77 11.20 -25.24
C LYS A 244 9.74 10.35 -26.05
N ARG A 245 10.93 10.08 -25.50
CA ARG A 245 11.93 9.19 -26.13
C ARG A 245 11.38 7.77 -26.26
N ARG A 246 10.89 7.17 -25.18
CA ARG A 246 10.30 5.82 -25.18
C ARG A 246 9.13 5.70 -26.13
N TRP A 247 8.27 6.74 -26.17
CA TRP A 247 7.14 6.80 -27.10
C TRP A 247 7.60 6.87 -28.55
N ARG A 248 8.63 7.66 -28.86
CA ARG A 248 9.20 7.80 -30.20
C ARG A 248 9.98 6.57 -30.64
N GLU A 249 10.71 5.93 -29.73
CA GLU A 249 11.51 4.73 -29.97
C GLU A 249 10.66 3.46 -29.99
N TYR A 250 9.44 3.50 -29.45
CA TYR A 250 8.55 2.34 -29.45
C TYR A 250 8.08 2.03 -30.89
N LYS A 251 8.72 1.02 -31.46
CA LYS A 251 8.31 0.51 -32.78
C LYS A 251 7.11 -0.42 -32.58
N PHE A 252 5.97 -0.07 -33.19
CA PHE A 252 4.76 -0.88 -33.21
C PHE A 252 4.98 -2.13 -34.09
N THR A 253 5.85 -3.02 -33.65
CA THR A 253 6.10 -4.30 -34.28
C THR A 253 5.30 -5.37 -33.54
N THR A 254 4.76 -6.38 -34.26
CA THR A 254 4.02 -7.49 -33.66
C THR A 254 4.75 -8.11 -32.47
N LYS A 255 6.07 -8.28 -32.57
CA LYS A 255 6.92 -8.80 -31.47
C LYS A 255 6.90 -7.89 -30.23
N ASN A 256 6.99 -6.57 -30.40
CA ASN A 256 6.98 -5.61 -29.29
C ASN A 256 5.59 -5.53 -28.64
N ASN A 257 4.52 -5.56 -29.43
CA ASN A 257 3.16 -5.57 -28.92
C ASN A 257 2.87 -6.86 -28.14
N ILE A 258 3.30 -8.02 -28.60
CA ILE A 258 3.19 -9.29 -27.86
C ILE A 258 3.99 -9.23 -26.56
N ASN A 259 5.19 -8.65 -26.56
CA ASN A 259 5.97 -8.49 -25.34
C ASN A 259 5.32 -7.54 -24.34
N ALA A 260 4.71 -6.44 -24.80
CA ALA A 260 3.97 -5.51 -23.96
C ALA A 260 2.74 -6.19 -23.32
N VAL A 261 1.95 -6.93 -24.11
CA VAL A 261 0.83 -7.71 -23.59
C VAL A 261 1.28 -8.76 -22.57
N LYS A 262 2.33 -9.54 -22.91
CA LYS A 262 2.90 -10.53 -21.97
C LYS A 262 3.42 -9.87 -20.68
N GLY A 263 4.08 -8.72 -20.79
CA GLY A 263 4.56 -7.95 -19.64
C GLY A 263 3.43 -7.47 -18.75
N THR A 264 2.40 -6.85 -19.35
CA THR A 264 1.19 -6.41 -18.65
C THR A 264 0.47 -7.59 -17.96
N LEU A 265 0.24 -8.70 -18.66
CA LEU A 265 -0.40 -9.89 -18.06
C LEU A 265 0.44 -10.48 -16.91
N ARG A 266 1.77 -10.45 -17.03
CA ARG A 266 2.66 -10.88 -15.93
C ARG A 266 2.53 -9.95 -14.71
N GLY A 267 2.51 -8.64 -14.92
CA GLY A 267 2.27 -7.65 -13.86
C GLY A 267 0.89 -7.84 -13.22
N SER A 268 -0.17 -7.95 -14.03
CA SER A 268 -1.53 -8.22 -13.55
C SER A 268 -1.61 -9.50 -12.72
N TRP A 269 -0.96 -10.58 -13.18
CA TRP A 269 -0.91 -11.85 -12.45
C TRP A 269 -0.15 -11.76 -11.13
N ALA A 270 0.95 -11.01 -11.10
CA ALA A 270 1.70 -10.76 -9.88
C ALA A 270 0.84 -9.97 -8.86
N LEU A 271 0.11 -8.95 -9.32
CA LEU A 271 -0.83 -8.19 -8.51
C LEU A 271 -1.98 -9.08 -8.00
N THR A 272 -2.56 -9.91 -8.87
CA THR A 272 -3.61 -10.89 -8.48
C THR A 272 -3.12 -11.80 -7.35
N LYS A 273 -1.93 -12.37 -7.46
CA LYS A 273 -1.36 -13.24 -6.41
C LYS A 273 -1.15 -12.50 -5.08
N MET A 274 -0.87 -11.22 -5.14
CA MET A 274 -0.61 -10.40 -3.96
C MET A 274 -1.90 -9.97 -3.25
N VAL A 275 -2.95 -9.61 -3.99
CA VAL A 275 -4.14 -8.93 -3.48
C VAL A 275 -5.35 -9.86 -3.37
N MET A 276 -5.56 -10.76 -4.33
CA MET A 276 -6.80 -11.52 -4.48
C MET A 276 -7.15 -12.40 -3.27
N TRP A 277 -6.16 -12.99 -2.61
CA TRP A 277 -6.41 -13.80 -1.43
C TRP A 277 -6.95 -12.99 -0.24
N TRP A 278 -6.50 -11.73 -0.08
CA TRP A 278 -7.05 -10.80 0.89
C TRP A 278 -8.50 -10.41 0.54
N LEU A 279 -8.75 -10.12 -0.73
CA LEU A 279 -10.09 -9.78 -1.20
C LEU A 279 -11.08 -10.94 -0.97
N ILE A 280 -10.67 -12.17 -1.23
CA ILE A 280 -11.51 -13.35 -0.96
C ILE A 280 -11.83 -13.47 0.54
N ILE A 281 -10.85 -13.26 1.43
CA ILE A 281 -11.09 -13.23 2.88
C ILE A 281 -12.09 -12.12 3.23
N GLY A 282 -11.92 -10.93 2.69
CA GLY A 282 -12.85 -9.81 2.89
C GLY A 282 -14.27 -10.13 2.43
N ILE A 283 -14.44 -10.76 1.27
CA ILE A 283 -15.74 -11.21 0.76
C ILE A 283 -16.35 -12.28 1.68
N ILE A 284 -15.56 -13.25 2.17
CA ILE A 284 -16.04 -14.26 3.13
C ILE A 284 -16.55 -13.57 4.39
N MET A 285 -15.78 -12.64 4.97
CA MET A 285 -16.19 -11.92 6.17
C MET A 285 -17.45 -11.08 5.93
N ALA A 286 -17.53 -10.37 4.81
CA ALA A 286 -18.71 -9.59 4.44
C ALA A 286 -19.94 -10.46 4.21
N ALA A 287 -19.78 -11.63 3.55
CA ALA A 287 -20.87 -12.58 3.34
C ALA A 287 -21.40 -13.17 4.66
N PHE A 288 -20.50 -13.48 5.62
CA PHE A 288 -20.92 -13.88 6.97
C PHE A 288 -21.63 -12.74 7.71
N ALA A 289 -21.12 -11.54 7.64
CA ALA A 289 -21.74 -10.36 8.25
C ALA A 289 -23.16 -10.15 7.68
N ARG A 290 -23.31 -10.22 6.35
CA ARG A 290 -24.59 -10.06 5.67
C ARG A 290 -25.58 -11.15 6.03
N ALA A 291 -25.12 -12.40 6.09
CA ALA A 291 -25.99 -13.56 6.32
C ALA A 291 -26.49 -13.68 7.77
N TYR A 292 -25.64 -13.34 8.75
CA TYR A 292 -25.88 -13.72 10.15
C TYR A 292 -25.91 -12.57 11.14
N ILE A 293 -25.35 -11.39 10.81
CA ILE A 293 -25.42 -10.25 11.71
C ILE A 293 -26.71 -9.47 11.42
N PRO A 294 -27.66 -9.41 12.40
CA PRO A 294 -28.89 -8.67 12.23
C PRO A 294 -28.65 -7.16 12.07
N THR A 295 -29.50 -6.50 11.27
CA THR A 295 -29.40 -5.06 10.98
C THR A 295 -29.40 -4.19 12.22
N HIS A 296 -30.17 -4.56 13.27
CA HIS A 296 -30.26 -3.81 14.52
C HIS A 296 -28.91 -3.71 15.27
N ILE A 297 -28.00 -4.67 15.10
CA ILE A 297 -26.66 -4.62 15.68
C ILE A 297 -25.85 -3.49 15.01
N PHE A 298 -25.91 -3.39 13.68
CA PHE A 298 -25.24 -2.31 12.97
C PHE A 298 -25.83 -0.96 13.32
N GLU A 299 -27.18 -0.85 13.43
CA GLU A 299 -27.85 0.37 13.84
C GLU A 299 -27.45 0.79 15.25
N HIS A 300 -27.48 -0.11 16.21
CA HIS A 300 -27.23 0.18 17.61
C HIS A 300 -25.76 0.53 17.89
N TYR A 301 -24.81 -0.22 17.32
CA TYR A 301 -23.37 -0.09 17.62
C TYR A 301 -22.58 0.68 16.57
N MET A 302 -23.01 0.67 15.31
CA MET A 302 -22.32 1.33 14.19
C MET A 302 -23.24 2.34 13.49
N GLY A 303 -24.24 2.91 14.21
CA GLY A 303 -25.10 3.96 13.68
C GLY A 303 -24.35 5.26 13.38
N PRO A 304 -24.99 6.24 12.69
CA PRO A 304 -24.35 7.49 12.24
C PRO A 304 -24.09 8.47 13.39
N THR A 305 -23.57 8.00 14.51
CA THR A 305 -23.26 8.77 15.71
C THR A 305 -21.76 8.81 15.96
N LEU A 306 -21.29 9.75 16.80
CA LEU A 306 -19.89 9.79 17.20
C LEU A 306 -19.46 8.50 17.92
N LEU A 307 -20.32 7.93 18.76
CA LEU A 307 -20.06 6.65 19.42
C LEU A 307 -19.96 5.53 18.39
N GLY A 308 -20.87 5.49 17.41
CA GLY A 308 -20.83 4.52 16.32
C GLY A 308 -19.54 4.61 15.49
N LEU A 309 -19.04 5.81 15.23
CA LEU A 309 -17.75 6.03 14.57
C LEU A 309 -16.58 5.48 15.40
N LEU A 310 -16.57 5.70 16.71
CA LEU A 310 -15.52 5.18 17.61
C LEU A 310 -15.56 3.66 17.70
N VAL A 311 -16.75 3.07 17.77
CA VAL A 311 -16.93 1.61 17.72
C VAL A 311 -16.43 1.05 16.37
N THR A 312 -16.79 1.71 15.27
CA THR A 312 -16.32 1.32 13.93
C THR A 312 -14.81 1.43 13.81
N LEU A 313 -14.20 2.50 14.34
CA LEU A 313 -12.75 2.67 14.41
C LEU A 313 -12.09 1.51 15.17
N PHE A 314 -12.63 1.15 16.33
CA PHE A 314 -12.12 0.05 17.15
C PHE A 314 -12.14 -1.28 16.40
N PHE A 315 -13.27 -1.59 15.76
CA PHE A 315 -13.39 -2.82 14.95
C PHE A 315 -12.47 -2.77 13.72
N ALA A 316 -12.35 -1.63 13.05
CA ALA A 316 -11.43 -1.48 11.92
C ALA A 316 -9.98 -1.79 12.33
N THR A 317 -9.53 -1.29 13.49
CA THR A 317 -8.18 -1.53 14.01
C THR A 317 -7.92 -3.01 14.33
N ILE A 318 -8.94 -3.75 14.80
CA ILE A 318 -8.78 -5.17 15.15
C ILE A 318 -8.90 -6.08 13.93
N ILE A 319 -9.88 -5.80 13.06
CA ILE A 319 -10.26 -6.67 11.93
C ILE A 319 -9.35 -6.43 10.73
N GLU A 320 -8.47 -5.44 10.76
CA GLU A 320 -7.69 -5.02 9.61
C GLU A 320 -7.10 -6.17 8.80
N VAL A 321 -7.46 -6.19 7.52
CA VAL A 321 -6.99 -7.19 6.55
C VAL A 321 -6.05 -6.52 5.54
N CYS A 322 -6.57 -5.57 4.78
CA CYS A 322 -5.94 -4.62 3.87
C CYS A 322 -7.07 -3.80 3.22
N SER A 323 -6.76 -2.70 2.56
CA SER A 323 -7.78 -1.81 1.96
C SER A 323 -8.72 -2.55 1.01
N GLU A 324 -8.18 -3.42 0.16
CA GLU A 324 -8.96 -4.22 -0.77
C GLU A 324 -9.84 -5.26 -0.05
N GLY A 325 -9.29 -5.93 0.98
CA GLY A 325 -10.02 -6.91 1.78
C GLY A 325 -11.07 -6.29 2.69
N SER A 326 -10.83 -5.08 3.19
CA SER A 326 -11.78 -4.35 4.04
C SER A 326 -12.94 -3.72 3.26
N SER A 327 -12.79 -3.51 1.94
CA SER A 327 -13.82 -2.85 1.11
C SER A 327 -15.17 -3.55 1.08
N PRO A 328 -15.28 -4.89 0.93
CA PRO A 328 -16.57 -5.58 0.98
C PRO A 328 -17.26 -5.44 2.35
N LEU A 329 -16.49 -5.52 3.44
CA LEU A 329 -17.03 -5.38 4.80
C LEU A 329 -17.48 -3.94 5.09
N ALA A 330 -16.73 -2.96 4.63
CA ALA A 330 -17.12 -1.55 4.71
C ALA A 330 -18.42 -1.28 3.93
N PHE A 331 -18.58 -1.90 2.76
CA PHE A 331 -19.83 -1.82 2.01
C PHE A 331 -20.98 -2.46 2.79
N GLU A 332 -20.78 -3.60 3.45
CA GLU A 332 -21.82 -4.23 4.26
C GLU A 332 -22.25 -3.37 5.45
N ILE A 333 -21.32 -2.65 6.11
CA ILE A 333 -21.65 -1.69 7.15
C ILE A 333 -22.60 -0.62 6.61
N TYR A 334 -22.33 -0.10 5.41
CA TYR A 334 -23.19 0.89 4.78
C TYR A 334 -24.55 0.30 4.36
N ASP A 335 -24.54 -0.84 3.68
CA ASP A 335 -25.77 -1.49 3.19
C ASP A 335 -26.73 -1.85 4.32
N LYS A 336 -26.21 -2.43 5.40
CA LYS A 336 -26.99 -2.72 6.62
C LYS A 336 -27.55 -1.48 7.30
N SER A 337 -26.77 -0.41 7.35
CA SER A 337 -27.21 0.87 7.92
C SER A 337 -28.33 1.51 7.10
N VAL A 338 -28.28 1.38 5.78
CA VAL A 338 -29.36 1.82 4.87
C VAL A 338 -30.61 0.98 5.07
N GLN A 339 -30.48 -0.35 5.16
CA GLN A 339 -31.59 -1.27 5.43
C GLN A 339 -32.25 -0.98 6.80
N ALA A 340 -31.48 -0.55 7.80
CA ALA A 340 -31.97 -0.13 9.10
C ALA A 340 -32.63 1.26 9.11
N GLY A 341 -32.59 2.01 8.00
CA GLY A 341 -33.15 3.35 7.89
C GLY A 341 -32.28 4.47 8.47
N ALA A 342 -31.03 4.15 8.87
CA ALA A 342 -30.08 5.11 9.43
C ALA A 342 -28.74 5.04 8.68
N PRO A 343 -28.67 5.57 7.42
CA PRO A 343 -27.49 5.46 6.59
C PRO A 343 -26.24 5.98 7.31
N ALA A 344 -25.21 5.13 7.42
CA ALA A 344 -23.95 5.43 8.11
C ALA A 344 -22.76 5.36 7.14
N PHE A 345 -22.78 6.18 6.09
CA PHE A 345 -21.71 6.23 5.09
C PHE A 345 -20.36 6.63 5.69
N GLY A 346 -20.38 7.56 6.66
CA GLY A 346 -19.18 7.95 7.38
C GLY A 346 -18.56 6.82 8.22
N ASN A 347 -19.35 5.85 8.66
CA ASN A 347 -18.82 4.67 9.36
C ASN A 347 -18.07 3.76 8.38
N SER A 348 -18.62 3.52 7.19
CA SER A 348 -17.92 2.76 6.14
C SER A 348 -16.63 3.45 5.71
N PHE A 349 -16.66 4.78 5.55
CA PHE A 349 -15.47 5.58 5.30
C PHE A 349 -14.45 5.42 6.44
N THR A 350 -14.89 5.54 7.68
CA THR A 350 -14.02 5.39 8.86
C THR A 350 -13.42 4.00 8.93
N PHE A 351 -14.20 2.96 8.65
CA PHE A 351 -13.72 1.57 8.62
C PHE A 351 -12.60 1.39 7.59
N LEU A 352 -12.78 1.88 6.36
CA LEU A 352 -11.79 1.78 5.30
C LEU A 352 -10.50 2.55 5.60
N MET A 353 -10.64 3.78 6.11
CA MET A 353 -9.49 4.66 6.32
C MET A 353 -8.74 4.33 7.60
N ALA A 354 -9.46 4.00 8.66
CA ALA A 354 -8.88 3.73 9.96
C ALA A 354 -8.01 2.48 9.97
N GLY A 355 -8.43 1.44 9.27
CA GLY A 355 -7.68 0.22 9.14
C GLY A 355 -6.22 0.50 8.80
N VAL A 356 -5.96 1.10 7.64
CA VAL A 356 -4.60 1.44 7.20
C VAL A 356 -3.88 2.41 8.15
N ALA A 357 -4.61 3.38 8.73
CA ALA A 357 -4.00 4.38 9.62
C ALA A 357 -3.58 3.82 10.99
N THR A 358 -4.14 2.67 11.38
CA THR A 358 -3.91 2.03 12.69
C THR A 358 -3.28 0.64 12.59
N ASP A 359 -2.92 0.19 11.37
CA ASP A 359 -2.26 -1.09 11.14
C ASP A 359 -0.97 -1.19 11.97
N TYR A 360 -0.96 -2.13 12.89
CA TYR A 360 0.20 -2.40 13.76
C TYR A 360 1.43 -2.87 12.97
N THR A 361 1.23 -3.53 11.81
CA THR A 361 2.34 -3.98 10.96
C THR A 361 2.98 -2.80 10.24
N GLU A 362 2.18 -1.88 9.70
CA GLU A 362 2.67 -0.65 9.08
C GLU A 362 3.35 0.26 10.09
N ILE A 363 2.71 0.50 11.23
CA ILE A 363 3.26 1.29 12.33
C ILE A 363 4.58 0.68 12.83
N GLY A 364 4.64 -0.65 13.00
CA GLY A 364 5.83 -1.37 13.42
C GLY A 364 7.00 -1.25 12.43
N LEU A 365 6.74 -1.34 11.14
CA LEU A 365 7.75 -1.20 10.09
C LEU A 365 8.23 0.25 9.94
N ILE A 366 7.34 1.24 10.07
CA ILE A 366 7.71 2.66 10.13
C ILE A 366 8.60 2.91 11.34
N TRP A 367 8.23 2.37 12.51
CA TRP A 367 9.01 2.47 13.74
C TRP A 367 10.44 1.94 13.58
N GLN A 368 10.61 0.79 12.92
CA GLN A 368 11.92 0.15 12.75
C GLN A 368 12.79 0.83 11.68
N ASN A 369 12.19 1.33 10.59
CA ASN A 369 12.93 1.79 9.42
C ASN A 369 13.01 3.30 9.26
N ILE A 370 12.02 4.05 9.73
CA ILE A 370 11.95 5.51 9.62
C ILE A 370 12.24 6.15 10.98
N GLY A 371 11.45 5.75 12.00
CA GLY A 371 11.67 6.22 13.35
C GLY A 371 10.43 6.13 14.24
N ARG A 372 10.68 6.15 15.56
CA ARG A 372 9.64 6.00 16.59
C ARG A 372 8.62 7.13 16.55
N LYS A 373 9.12 8.37 16.40
CA LYS A 373 8.25 9.56 16.39
C LYS A 373 7.37 9.56 15.14
N ALA A 374 7.93 9.21 13.97
CA ALA A 374 7.15 9.08 12.75
C ALA A 374 6.00 8.07 12.91
N ALA A 375 6.27 6.91 13.49
CA ALA A 375 5.26 5.88 13.73
C ALA A 375 4.14 6.33 14.68
N ILE A 376 4.49 7.02 15.77
CA ILE A 376 3.51 7.49 16.77
C ILE A 376 2.65 8.63 16.22
N TRP A 377 3.25 9.57 15.48
CA TRP A 377 2.51 10.70 14.91
C TRP A 377 1.53 10.27 13.80
N LEU A 378 1.73 9.11 13.16
CA LEU A 378 0.84 8.66 12.09
C LEU A 378 -0.61 8.54 12.55
N PRO A 379 -0.98 7.69 13.50
CA PRO A 379 -2.37 7.60 13.97
C PRO A 379 -2.83 8.88 14.68
N ILE A 380 -1.97 9.59 15.42
CA ILE A 380 -2.33 10.84 16.10
C ILE A 380 -2.82 11.91 15.11
N ILE A 381 -2.26 11.96 13.91
CA ILE A 381 -2.64 12.95 12.90
C ILE A 381 -3.79 12.43 12.04
N THR A 382 -3.77 11.16 11.64
CA THR A 382 -4.73 10.62 10.66
C THR A 382 -6.08 10.30 11.29
N VAL A 383 -6.12 9.68 12.48
CA VAL A 383 -7.37 9.26 13.12
C VAL A 383 -8.33 10.41 13.38
N PRO A 384 -7.92 11.58 13.94
CA PRO A 384 -8.83 12.72 14.10
C PRO A 384 -9.41 13.23 12.77
N GLN A 385 -8.61 13.24 11.70
CA GLN A 385 -9.07 13.64 10.36
C GLN A 385 -10.12 12.66 9.82
N ILE A 386 -9.89 11.36 9.99
CA ILE A 386 -10.80 10.30 9.56
C ILE A 386 -12.12 10.39 10.32
N LEU A 387 -12.08 10.55 11.64
CA LEU A 387 -13.29 10.70 12.47
C LEU A 387 -14.07 11.96 12.13
N LEU A 388 -13.38 13.08 11.90
CA LEU A 388 -14.03 14.33 11.50
C LEU A 388 -14.75 14.19 10.15
N LEU A 389 -14.06 13.61 9.15
CA LEU A 389 -14.65 13.37 7.84
C LEU A 389 -15.78 12.34 7.90
N GLY A 390 -15.60 11.26 8.67
CA GLY A 390 -16.66 10.27 8.90
C GLY A 390 -17.90 10.88 9.53
N PHE A 391 -17.73 11.75 10.53
CA PHE A 391 -18.84 12.48 11.13
C PHE A 391 -19.55 13.41 10.13
N LEU A 392 -18.77 14.16 9.34
CA LEU A 392 -19.34 15.02 8.29
C LEU A 392 -20.08 14.21 7.23
N PHE A 393 -19.58 13.05 6.83
CA PHE A 393 -20.27 12.19 5.86
C PHE A 393 -21.56 11.58 6.39
N ASN A 394 -21.64 11.27 7.68
CA ASN A 394 -22.88 10.84 8.29
C ASN A 394 -23.92 11.96 8.38
N MET A 395 -23.47 13.22 8.35
CA MET A 395 -24.41 14.37 8.36
C MET A 395 -24.88 14.77 6.96
N LEU A 396 -24.07 14.54 5.93
CA LEU A 396 -24.27 15.11 4.59
C LEU A 396 -24.72 14.09 3.54
N LEU A 397 -24.43 12.80 3.71
CA LEU A 397 -24.59 11.72 2.72
C LEU A 397 -25.45 10.57 3.20
#